data_b117c6b7c3257c18a05d87d859a948b7
#
_entry.id   b117c6b7c3257c18a05d87d859a948b7
#
_cell.length_a   1.000
_cell.length_b   1.000
_cell.length_c   1.000
_cell.angle_alpha   90.00
_cell.angle_beta   90.00
_cell.angle_gamma   90.00
#
_symmetry.space_group_name_H-M   'P 1'
#
loop_
_entity.id
_entity.type
_entity.pdbx_description
1 polymer ?
#
loop_
_entity_poly.entity_id
_entity_poly.type
_entity_poly.pdbx_seq_one_letter_code
_entity_poly.pdbx_strand_id
1 'polypeptide(L)'
;MDKYVARELLPFAFDDGLYELRLLTVTKAARNTEVATLLMHAALRWVESHGGTRIMAIGRQEILDMYLRAGLESVGIEIRSGAVTYQALHASMDLMRARSVHFAKMIAGLEAKVSWKLSFPFQRPAGCFHGGAFFDAIGTKFDTLERREEIVNADVLDAWFPPSPRVIAKLQAHLPWLLQTSPPTSCDGLIEAIATARGVLPCNILPGAGSSDLIFRAFRHWLTRESRALILDPTYGEYAHVLEQVIGCTVDRFSLHPVDGFAVDLEKLSCALERGYDLVVLVNPNSPTGCFIQREHLQALLSNVPERTRVWVDETYVEYAGAAQSIEKFAARSENVIVCKSMSKVYALSGVRVGYLCAGAHQLEALRALTPPWVVSLPAQVAAVEALADPEYYAARYVETHQLRAELEAGLRGVGLKTFPGVGNFVLCELPAGGLECADAATLVARCRKRGVFIRDASGMGRGLGGGAGAGYVRIAVRDARGNARVVEGVRASRGSPR
;
A
#
# COMPACT_ATOMS: atom_id res chain seq x y z
N MET A 1 -25.21 -10.67 31.45
CA MET A 1 -26.30 -11.13 30.58
C MET A 1 -26.98 -12.38 31.14
N ASP A 2 -26.25 -13.40 31.54
CA ASP A 2 -26.78 -14.69 32.05
C ASP A 2 -27.88 -14.60 33.16
N LYS A 3 -27.95 -13.46 33.87
CA LYS A 3 -29.00 -13.18 34.83
C LYS A 3 -30.38 -12.90 34.18
N TYR A 4 -30.38 -12.49 32.90
CA TYR A 4 -31.57 -11.94 32.24
C TYR A 4 -31.95 -12.64 30.95
N VAL A 5 -31.01 -13.31 30.29
CA VAL A 5 -31.19 -13.97 28.99
C VAL A 5 -30.50 -15.31 29.03
N ALA A 6 -31.24 -16.39 28.77
CA ALA A 6 -30.64 -17.71 28.59
C ALA A 6 -29.83 -17.76 27.28
N ARG A 7 -28.65 -18.35 27.33
CA ARG A 7 -27.70 -18.38 26.19
C ARG A 7 -28.27 -19.06 24.96
N GLU A 8 -29.12 -20.05 25.20
CA GLU A 8 -29.79 -20.87 24.17
C GLU A 8 -30.82 -20.08 23.34
N LEU A 9 -31.27 -18.92 23.87
CA LEU A 9 -32.21 -18.04 23.18
C LEU A 9 -31.53 -17.05 22.24
N LEU A 10 -30.19 -17.02 22.23
CA LEU A 10 -29.44 -16.11 21.35
C LEU A 10 -29.34 -16.69 19.93
N PRO A 11 -29.58 -15.88 18.88
CA PRO A 11 -29.53 -16.32 17.49
C PRO A 11 -28.09 -16.43 16.93
N PHE A 12 -27.09 -16.48 17.80
CA PHE A 12 -25.67 -16.52 17.43
C PHE A 12 -24.84 -17.26 18.49
N ALA A 13 -23.63 -17.68 18.10
CA ALA A 13 -22.73 -18.41 18.99
C ALA A 13 -22.26 -17.54 20.17
N PHE A 14 -22.14 -18.20 21.32
CA PHE A 14 -21.56 -17.63 22.53
C PHE A 14 -20.09 -18.05 22.58
N ASP A 15 -19.22 -17.21 22.04
CA ASP A 15 -17.79 -17.47 21.90
C ASP A 15 -16.94 -16.32 22.49
N ASP A 16 -15.63 -16.46 22.47
CA ASP A 16 -14.66 -15.48 22.99
C ASP A 16 -14.66 -14.14 22.23
N GLY A 17 -15.29 -14.07 21.06
CA GLY A 17 -15.47 -12.86 20.27
C GLY A 17 -16.72 -12.04 20.66
N LEU A 18 -17.57 -12.56 21.57
CA LEU A 18 -18.79 -11.86 22.03
C LEU A 18 -18.51 -10.97 23.24
N TYR A 19 -18.76 -9.68 23.11
CA TYR A 19 -18.60 -8.69 24.19
C TYR A 19 -19.92 -8.10 24.62
N GLU A 20 -20.16 -8.00 25.91
CA GLU A 20 -21.33 -7.32 26.48
C GLU A 20 -20.99 -5.88 26.85
N LEU A 21 -21.71 -4.92 26.25
CA LEU A 21 -21.62 -3.51 26.62
C LEU A 21 -22.67 -3.19 27.71
N ARG A 22 -22.18 -2.75 28.86
CA ARG A 22 -23.02 -2.40 30.02
C ARG A 22 -22.88 -0.94 30.41
N LEU A 23 -23.97 -0.37 30.98
CA LEU A 23 -23.96 0.90 31.71
C LEU A 23 -23.42 2.11 30.88
N LEU A 24 -23.98 2.33 29.68
CA LEU A 24 -23.77 3.61 29.02
C LEU A 24 -24.43 4.72 29.87
N THR A 25 -23.66 5.40 30.70
CA THR A 25 -24.12 6.42 31.62
C THR A 25 -23.33 7.71 31.44
N VAL A 26 -24.06 8.82 31.35
CA VAL A 26 -23.47 10.16 31.34
C VAL A 26 -23.97 10.97 32.52
N THR A 27 -23.13 11.85 33.06
CA THR A 27 -23.55 12.76 34.14
C THR A 27 -24.68 13.66 33.68
N LYS A 28 -25.46 14.20 34.63
CA LYS A 28 -26.60 15.08 34.31
C LYS A 28 -26.14 16.29 33.46
N ALA A 29 -24.96 16.83 33.73
CA ALA A 29 -24.40 17.97 33.00
C ALA A 29 -23.98 17.62 31.54
N ALA A 30 -23.67 16.34 31.25
CA ALA A 30 -23.27 15.87 29.92
C ALA A 30 -24.43 15.25 29.10
N ARG A 31 -25.67 15.30 29.62
CA ARG A 31 -26.85 14.83 28.87
C ARG A 31 -27.13 15.77 27.70
N ASN A 32 -27.60 15.22 26.59
CA ASN A 32 -27.86 15.92 25.34
C ASN A 32 -26.62 16.53 24.70
N THR A 33 -25.41 16.06 25.06
CA THR A 33 -24.14 16.39 24.43
C THR A 33 -23.61 15.18 23.63
N GLU A 34 -22.51 15.40 22.90
CA GLU A 34 -21.80 14.38 22.10
C GLU A 34 -21.15 13.27 22.96
N VAL A 35 -21.11 13.40 24.30
CA VAL A 35 -20.40 12.49 25.22
C VAL A 35 -20.92 11.04 25.13
N ALA A 36 -22.22 10.82 24.99
CA ALA A 36 -22.76 9.47 24.83
C ALA A 36 -22.29 8.79 23.55
N THR A 37 -22.24 9.54 22.44
CA THR A 37 -21.72 9.04 21.15
C THR A 37 -20.22 8.72 21.24
N LEU A 38 -19.45 9.56 21.91
CA LEU A 38 -18.01 9.33 22.13
C LEU A 38 -17.76 8.08 22.99
N LEU A 39 -18.54 7.87 24.05
CA LEU A 39 -18.44 6.67 24.90
C LEU A 39 -18.79 5.40 24.12
N MET A 40 -19.83 5.42 23.30
CA MET A 40 -20.19 4.29 22.44
C MET A 40 -19.07 4.01 21.43
N HIS A 41 -18.53 5.04 20.79
CA HIS A 41 -17.42 4.89 19.86
C HIS A 41 -16.18 4.31 20.56
N ALA A 42 -15.80 4.81 21.73
CA ALA A 42 -14.70 4.28 22.53
C ALA A 42 -14.90 2.80 22.89
N ALA A 43 -16.12 2.42 23.32
CA ALA A 43 -16.44 1.04 23.66
C ALA A 43 -16.32 0.10 22.44
N LEU A 44 -16.82 0.51 21.29
CA LEU A 44 -16.69 -0.24 20.03
C LEU A 44 -15.22 -0.43 19.62
N ARG A 45 -14.42 0.64 19.69
CA ARG A 45 -12.99 0.57 19.39
C ARG A 45 -12.24 -0.33 20.37
N TRP A 46 -12.61 -0.30 21.63
CA TRP A 46 -12.04 -1.19 22.64
C TRP A 46 -12.36 -2.67 22.33
N VAL A 47 -13.62 -3.00 22.06
CA VAL A 47 -14.03 -4.35 21.66
C VAL A 47 -13.26 -4.84 20.45
N GLU A 48 -13.15 -3.99 19.43
CA GLU A 48 -12.41 -4.29 18.21
C GLU A 48 -10.92 -4.55 18.45
N SER A 49 -10.29 -3.75 19.33
CA SER A 49 -8.86 -3.90 19.67
C SER A 49 -8.57 -5.19 20.46
N HIS A 50 -9.58 -5.78 21.09
CA HIS A 50 -9.50 -7.05 21.81
C HIS A 50 -10.02 -8.25 21.01
N GLY A 51 -10.17 -8.09 19.69
CA GLY A 51 -10.56 -9.19 18.79
C GLY A 51 -12.05 -9.53 18.83
N GLY A 52 -12.89 -8.65 19.41
CA GLY A 52 -14.34 -8.85 19.42
C GLY A 52 -14.93 -8.88 18.01
N THR A 53 -15.79 -9.86 17.78
CA THR A 53 -16.49 -10.05 16.50
C THR A 53 -17.95 -9.61 16.58
N ARG A 54 -18.50 -9.53 17.80
CA ARG A 54 -19.89 -9.20 18.09
C ARG A 54 -20.03 -8.47 19.42
N ILE A 55 -20.95 -7.53 19.46
CA ILE A 55 -21.38 -6.87 20.69
C ILE A 55 -22.81 -7.25 21.03
N MET A 56 -23.11 -7.22 22.31
CA MET A 56 -24.43 -7.39 22.89
C MET A 56 -24.69 -6.31 23.95
N ALA A 57 -25.87 -5.80 24.03
CA ALA A 57 -26.26 -4.79 25.01
C ALA A 57 -27.73 -5.01 25.48
N ILE A 58 -28.08 -4.45 26.63
CA ILE A 58 -29.47 -4.34 27.10
C ILE A 58 -29.85 -2.86 27.08
N GLY A 59 -30.75 -2.51 26.18
CA GLY A 59 -31.22 -1.13 25.97
C GLY A 59 -32.61 -0.92 26.57
N ARG A 60 -32.87 0.25 27.15
CA ARG A 60 -34.21 0.63 27.61
C ARG A 60 -35.16 0.79 26.42
N GLN A 61 -36.40 0.32 26.59
CA GLN A 61 -37.44 0.39 25.56
C GLN A 61 -37.73 1.84 25.13
N GLU A 62 -37.69 2.79 26.07
CA GLU A 62 -38.02 4.19 25.80
C GLU A 62 -37.01 4.89 24.87
N ILE A 63 -35.80 4.35 24.75
CA ILE A 63 -34.71 4.90 23.89
C ILE A 63 -34.21 3.89 22.85
N LEU A 64 -35.04 2.88 22.55
CA LEU A 64 -34.71 1.81 21.62
C LEU A 64 -34.29 2.35 20.25
N ASP A 65 -34.98 3.35 19.72
CA ASP A 65 -34.68 4.00 18.46
C ASP A 65 -33.24 4.55 18.37
N MET A 66 -32.70 5.02 19.48
CA MET A 66 -31.30 5.48 19.53
C MET A 66 -30.34 4.33 19.25
N TYR A 67 -30.56 3.17 19.85
CA TYR A 67 -29.70 1.99 19.64
C TYR A 67 -29.83 1.43 18.23
N LEU A 68 -31.05 1.38 17.68
CA LEU A 68 -31.29 0.91 16.30
C LEU A 68 -30.63 1.83 15.27
N ARG A 69 -30.70 3.16 15.47
CA ARG A 69 -29.98 4.12 14.63
C ARG A 69 -28.46 3.99 14.75
N ALA A 70 -27.96 3.66 15.94
CA ALA A 70 -26.53 3.39 16.15
C ALA A 70 -26.06 2.09 15.48
N GLY A 71 -26.98 1.25 15.00
CA GLY A 71 -26.65 0.05 14.25
C GLY A 71 -26.83 -1.26 15.02
N LEU A 72 -27.36 -1.23 16.25
CA LEU A 72 -27.73 -2.45 16.94
C LEU A 72 -29.06 -2.98 16.40
N GLU A 73 -29.26 -4.28 16.51
CA GLU A 73 -30.45 -5.00 16.10
C GLU A 73 -31.08 -5.66 17.32
N SER A 74 -32.43 -5.69 17.38
CA SER A 74 -33.14 -6.37 18.49
C SER A 74 -33.05 -7.89 18.32
N VAL A 75 -32.77 -8.58 19.41
CA VAL A 75 -32.86 -10.05 19.49
C VAL A 75 -34.31 -10.52 19.64
N GLY A 76 -35.27 -9.61 19.90
CA GLY A 76 -36.67 -9.94 20.16
C GLY A 76 -36.91 -10.40 21.57
N ILE A 77 -35.99 -10.25 22.52
CA ILE A 77 -36.11 -10.65 23.91
C ILE A 77 -36.35 -9.41 24.78
N GLU A 78 -37.51 -9.38 25.44
CA GLU A 78 -37.84 -8.37 26.42
C GLU A 78 -37.43 -8.79 27.83
N ILE A 79 -36.85 -7.85 28.57
CA ILE A 79 -36.39 -8.05 29.95
C ILE A 79 -37.09 -7.02 30.84
N ARG A 80 -37.82 -7.45 31.83
CA ARG A 80 -38.49 -6.58 32.82
C ARG A 80 -37.68 -6.52 34.11
N SER A 81 -37.35 -5.32 34.57
CA SER A 81 -36.71 -5.10 35.85
C SER A 81 -37.39 -3.94 36.59
N GLY A 82 -38.22 -4.26 37.55
CA GLY A 82 -39.12 -3.31 38.20
C GLY A 82 -40.14 -2.71 37.23
N ALA A 83 -40.19 -1.38 37.17
CA ALA A 83 -41.07 -0.63 36.27
C ALA A 83 -40.46 -0.38 34.88
N VAL A 84 -39.26 -0.88 34.62
CA VAL A 84 -38.53 -0.59 33.36
C VAL A 84 -38.48 -1.84 32.50
N THR A 85 -38.85 -1.68 31.23
CA THR A 85 -38.67 -2.70 30.17
C THR A 85 -37.43 -2.42 29.37
N TYR A 86 -36.67 -3.47 29.09
CA TYR A 86 -35.46 -3.47 28.32
C TYR A 86 -35.56 -4.43 27.13
N GLN A 87 -34.83 -4.18 26.07
CA GLN A 87 -34.64 -5.07 24.93
C GLN A 87 -33.20 -5.58 24.91
N ALA A 88 -33.04 -6.87 24.60
CA ALA A 88 -31.74 -7.41 24.27
C ALA A 88 -31.38 -7.03 22.83
N LEU A 89 -30.17 -6.47 22.65
CA LEU A 89 -29.70 -5.93 21.40
C LEU A 89 -28.34 -6.55 21.03
N HIS A 90 -28.04 -6.68 19.75
CA HIS A 90 -26.74 -7.12 19.28
C HIS A 90 -26.33 -6.41 18.00
N ALA A 91 -25.03 -6.49 17.64
CA ALA A 91 -24.51 -6.16 16.33
C ALA A 91 -23.21 -6.93 16.05
N SER A 92 -22.96 -7.32 14.80
CA SER A 92 -21.63 -7.74 14.39
C SER A 92 -20.70 -6.54 14.24
N MET A 93 -19.41 -6.73 14.49
CA MET A 93 -18.44 -5.64 14.31
C MET A 93 -18.32 -5.21 12.83
N ASP A 94 -18.57 -6.13 11.88
CA ASP A 94 -18.57 -5.80 10.45
C ASP A 94 -19.75 -4.89 10.08
N LEU A 95 -20.95 -5.16 10.62
CA LEU A 95 -22.10 -4.28 10.44
C LEU A 95 -21.86 -2.90 11.06
N MET A 96 -21.26 -2.85 12.24
CA MET A 96 -20.93 -1.60 12.92
C MET A 96 -19.90 -0.78 12.11
N ARG A 97 -18.88 -1.44 11.52
CA ARG A 97 -17.92 -0.80 10.61
C ARG A 97 -18.60 -0.25 9.37
N ALA A 98 -19.44 -1.05 8.71
CA ALA A 98 -20.15 -0.63 7.51
C ALA A 98 -21.02 0.61 7.76
N ARG A 99 -21.72 0.64 8.89
CA ARG A 99 -22.58 1.79 9.27
C ARG A 99 -21.77 3.00 9.73
N SER A 100 -20.60 2.81 10.37
CA SER A 100 -19.75 3.92 10.81
C SER A 100 -19.22 4.79 9.66
N VAL A 101 -19.13 4.25 8.44
CA VAL A 101 -18.74 5.01 7.23
C VAL A 101 -19.69 6.19 6.99
N HIS A 102 -20.98 6.04 7.24
CA HIS A 102 -21.97 7.10 7.08
C HIS A 102 -21.78 8.25 8.08
N PHE A 103 -21.11 7.99 9.20
CA PHE A 103 -20.84 8.95 10.26
C PHE A 103 -19.36 9.38 10.32
N ALA A 104 -18.53 8.96 9.37
CA ALA A 104 -17.08 9.14 9.41
C ALA A 104 -16.66 10.60 9.59
N LYS A 105 -17.33 11.54 8.91
CA LYS A 105 -17.05 12.99 9.03
C LYS A 105 -17.40 13.53 10.43
N MET A 106 -18.52 13.06 11.00
CA MET A 106 -18.94 13.44 12.35
C MET A 106 -17.95 12.86 13.38
N ILE A 107 -17.61 11.58 13.27
CA ILE A 107 -16.66 10.90 14.16
C ILE A 107 -15.29 11.59 14.12
N ALA A 108 -14.76 11.89 12.94
CA ALA A 108 -13.50 12.60 12.81
C ALA A 108 -13.53 14.00 13.46
N GLY A 109 -14.64 14.73 13.31
CA GLY A 109 -14.84 16.02 13.98
C GLY A 109 -14.93 15.93 15.50
N LEU A 110 -15.47 14.83 16.03
CA LEU A 110 -15.52 14.55 17.47
C LEU A 110 -14.14 14.14 18.00
N GLU A 111 -13.43 13.28 17.29
CA GLU A 111 -12.09 12.82 17.66
C GLU A 111 -11.10 13.97 17.74
N ALA A 112 -11.20 14.96 16.84
CA ALA A 112 -10.35 16.15 16.85
C ALA A 112 -10.54 17.03 18.11
N LYS A 113 -11.68 16.92 18.80
CA LYS A 113 -12.01 17.72 20.00
C LYS A 113 -11.64 17.01 21.31
N VAL A 114 -11.21 15.77 21.28
CA VAL A 114 -11.05 14.93 22.47
C VAL A 114 -9.63 14.41 22.59
N SER A 115 -9.01 14.58 23.77
CA SER A 115 -7.76 13.92 24.11
C SER A 115 -8.05 12.58 24.76
N TRP A 116 -7.83 11.49 24.02
CA TRP A 116 -8.04 10.13 24.52
C TRP A 116 -6.85 9.66 25.35
N LYS A 117 -7.08 9.39 26.62
CA LYS A 117 -6.08 8.75 27.52
C LYS A 117 -6.38 7.25 27.63
N LEU A 118 -6.35 6.56 26.49
CA LEU A 118 -6.61 5.14 26.40
C LEU A 118 -5.32 4.38 26.06
N SER A 119 -5.14 3.20 26.66
CA SER A 119 -3.95 2.35 26.45
C SER A 119 -4.00 1.48 25.19
N PHE A 120 -5.02 1.65 24.35
CA PHE A 120 -5.17 0.92 23.08
C PHE A 120 -5.29 1.90 21.91
N PRO A 121 -4.90 1.50 20.69
CA PRO A 121 -5.03 2.35 19.50
C PRO A 121 -6.50 2.62 19.20
N PHE A 122 -6.90 3.89 19.34
CA PHE A 122 -8.29 4.33 19.13
C PHE A 122 -8.71 4.30 17.65
N GLN A 123 -7.76 4.50 16.75
CA GLN A 123 -7.92 4.30 15.31
C GLN A 123 -7.01 3.18 14.88
N ARG A 124 -7.54 2.18 14.18
CA ARG A 124 -6.71 1.34 13.32
C ARG A 124 -6.43 2.17 12.07
N PRO A 125 -5.17 2.53 11.79
CA PRO A 125 -4.84 3.06 10.47
C PRO A 125 -5.35 2.05 9.45
N ALA A 126 -6.13 2.50 8.47
CA ALA A 126 -6.48 1.64 7.36
C ALA A 126 -5.19 1.05 6.79
N GLY A 127 -5.10 -0.27 6.68
CA GLY A 127 -3.91 -0.92 6.14
C GLY A 127 -3.66 -0.42 4.71
N CYS A 128 -2.41 -0.18 4.35
CA CYS A 128 -2.08 0.10 2.96
C CYS A 128 -2.25 -1.20 2.15
N PHE A 129 -3.22 -1.20 1.23
CA PHE A 129 -3.45 -2.36 0.38
C PHE A 129 -2.44 -2.40 -0.76
N HIS A 130 -1.58 -3.42 -0.79
CA HIS A 130 -0.53 -3.60 -1.80
C HIS A 130 -0.85 -4.64 -2.89
N GLY A 131 -2.04 -5.23 -2.90
CA GLY A 131 -2.38 -6.35 -3.75
C GLY A 131 -2.16 -7.69 -3.04
N GLY A 132 -1.96 -8.76 -3.83
CA GLY A 132 -1.75 -10.10 -3.26
C GLY A 132 -3.02 -10.93 -3.09
N ALA A 133 -4.16 -10.45 -3.57
CA ALA A 133 -5.41 -11.20 -3.56
C ALA A 133 -5.32 -12.56 -4.29
N PHE A 134 -4.30 -12.77 -5.12
CA PHE A 134 -4.05 -14.04 -5.78
C PHE A 134 -3.66 -15.15 -4.77
N PHE A 135 -3.15 -14.82 -3.59
CA PHE A 135 -2.89 -15.81 -2.54
C PHE A 135 -4.17 -16.48 -2.04
N ASP A 136 -5.32 -15.81 -2.09
CA ASP A 136 -6.60 -16.43 -1.77
C ASP A 136 -6.95 -17.54 -2.76
N ALA A 137 -6.51 -17.41 -4.02
CA ALA A 137 -6.74 -18.42 -5.07
C ALA A 137 -5.77 -19.60 -5.00
N ILE A 138 -4.51 -19.38 -4.55
CA ILE A 138 -3.50 -20.45 -4.48
C ILE A 138 -3.33 -21.05 -3.08
N GLY A 139 -4.09 -20.59 -2.08
CA GLY A 139 -4.04 -21.07 -0.71
C GLY A 139 -3.09 -20.26 0.18
N THR A 140 -3.66 -19.56 1.15
CA THR A 140 -2.92 -18.72 2.12
C THR A 140 -2.06 -19.52 3.11
N LYS A 141 -2.31 -20.84 3.22
CA LYS A 141 -1.53 -21.77 4.05
C LYS A 141 -0.32 -22.36 3.33
N PHE A 142 -0.12 -22.00 2.06
CA PHE A 142 0.99 -22.45 1.20
C PHE A 142 1.01 -23.97 0.92
N ASP A 143 -0.11 -24.63 1.08
CA ASP A 143 -0.31 -26.08 0.87
C ASP A 143 -0.68 -26.46 -0.57
N THR A 144 -0.96 -25.47 -1.42
CA THR A 144 -1.37 -25.63 -2.82
C THR A 144 -0.65 -24.64 -3.75
N LEU A 145 0.67 -24.45 -3.55
CA LEU A 145 1.48 -23.47 -4.31
C LEU A 145 1.55 -23.78 -5.81
N GLU A 146 1.37 -25.05 -6.22
CA GLU A 146 1.30 -25.48 -7.62
C GLU A 146 0.15 -24.79 -8.39
N ARG A 147 -0.92 -24.40 -7.70
CA ARG A 147 -2.05 -23.66 -8.30
C ARG A 147 -1.67 -22.29 -8.86
N ARG A 148 -0.47 -21.79 -8.56
CA ARG A 148 0.05 -20.56 -9.17
C ARG A 148 0.10 -20.62 -10.70
N GLU A 149 0.22 -21.81 -11.29
CA GLU A 149 0.23 -22.01 -12.75
C GLU A 149 -1.16 -21.80 -13.38
N GLU A 150 -2.23 -21.90 -12.57
CA GLU A 150 -3.61 -21.75 -13.02
C GLU A 150 -4.01 -20.27 -13.16
N ILE A 151 -3.29 -19.34 -12.52
CA ILE A 151 -3.62 -17.93 -12.45
C ILE A 151 -2.62 -17.04 -13.19
N VAL A 152 -3.02 -15.79 -13.45
CA VAL A 152 -2.10 -14.72 -13.89
C VAL A 152 -2.10 -13.62 -12.84
N ASN A 153 -0.96 -13.47 -12.16
CA ASN A 153 -0.76 -12.35 -11.24
C ASN A 153 -0.23 -11.14 -12.00
N ALA A 154 -1.12 -10.23 -12.40
CA ALA A 154 -0.81 -8.93 -12.96
C ALA A 154 -1.27 -7.76 -12.04
N ASP A 155 -1.62 -8.06 -10.78
CA ASP A 155 -1.95 -7.10 -9.71
C ASP A 155 -0.70 -6.51 -9.05
N VAL A 156 0.23 -7.40 -8.63
CA VAL A 156 1.52 -7.01 -8.06
C VAL A 156 2.57 -6.90 -9.16
N LEU A 157 3.41 -5.86 -9.11
CA LEU A 157 4.39 -5.55 -10.16
C LEU A 157 5.66 -6.40 -10.05
N ASP A 158 5.53 -7.68 -9.69
CA ASP A 158 6.66 -8.61 -9.68
C ASP A 158 7.19 -8.83 -11.10
N ALA A 159 8.49 -9.01 -11.23
CA ALA A 159 9.11 -9.32 -12.52
C ALA A 159 8.45 -10.57 -13.16
N TRP A 160 8.24 -10.53 -14.46
CA TRP A 160 7.71 -11.68 -15.20
C TRP A 160 8.76 -12.78 -15.41
N PHE A 161 10.04 -12.40 -15.33
CA PHE A 161 11.20 -13.29 -15.45
C PHE A 161 11.70 -13.77 -14.08
N PRO A 162 12.36 -14.94 -13.99
CA PRO A 162 12.97 -15.43 -12.76
C PRO A 162 14.24 -14.61 -12.40
N PRO A 163 14.75 -14.73 -11.17
CA PRO A 163 16.12 -14.30 -10.87
C PRO A 163 17.13 -14.93 -11.80
N SER A 164 18.30 -14.30 -11.98
CA SER A 164 19.31 -14.85 -12.90
C SER A 164 19.71 -16.29 -12.52
N PRO A 165 20.14 -17.12 -13.48
CA PRO A 165 20.59 -18.48 -13.20
C PRO A 165 21.70 -18.56 -12.15
N ARG A 166 22.56 -17.54 -12.06
CA ARG A 166 23.59 -17.43 -11.00
C ARG A 166 22.99 -17.37 -9.61
N VAL A 167 21.96 -16.53 -9.43
CA VAL A 167 21.24 -16.38 -8.16
C VAL A 167 20.62 -17.74 -7.75
N ILE A 168 19.92 -18.36 -8.68
CA ILE A 168 19.23 -19.64 -8.41
C ILE A 168 20.25 -20.72 -8.05
N ALA A 169 21.30 -20.90 -8.84
CA ALA A 169 22.34 -21.91 -8.59
C ALA A 169 23.02 -21.71 -7.22
N LYS A 170 23.36 -20.45 -6.88
CA LYS A 170 24.01 -20.13 -5.59
C LYS A 170 23.10 -20.44 -4.41
N LEU A 171 21.83 -20.05 -4.49
CA LEU A 171 20.85 -20.34 -3.42
C LEU A 171 20.63 -21.85 -3.29
N GLN A 172 20.43 -22.59 -4.38
CA GLN A 172 20.21 -24.03 -4.35
C GLN A 172 21.40 -24.79 -3.76
N ALA A 173 22.61 -24.41 -4.13
CA ALA A 173 23.84 -25.08 -3.64
C ALA A 173 24.04 -24.93 -2.13
N HIS A 174 23.51 -23.88 -1.50
CA HIS A 174 23.79 -23.54 -0.10
C HIS A 174 22.53 -23.38 0.76
N LEU A 175 21.33 -23.66 0.24
CA LEU A 175 20.06 -23.34 0.88
C LEU A 175 19.95 -23.80 2.34
N PRO A 176 20.31 -25.08 2.71
CA PRO A 176 20.21 -25.50 4.10
C PRO A 176 21.05 -24.65 5.04
N TRP A 177 22.28 -24.32 4.65
CA TRP A 177 23.18 -23.49 5.44
C TRP A 177 22.71 -22.02 5.52
N LEU A 178 22.21 -21.47 4.40
CA LEU A 178 21.70 -20.10 4.34
C LEU A 178 20.47 -19.90 5.25
N LEU A 179 19.65 -20.95 5.43
CA LEU A 179 18.47 -20.89 6.27
C LEU A 179 18.78 -21.01 7.77
N GLN A 180 19.82 -21.78 8.14
CA GLN A 180 20.17 -22.03 9.53
C GLN A 180 21.16 -21.02 10.13
N THR A 181 21.76 -20.16 9.32
CA THR A 181 22.86 -19.26 9.73
C THR A 181 22.42 -17.81 9.78
N SER A 182 22.75 -17.11 10.87
CA SER A 182 22.52 -15.66 10.98
C SER A 182 23.38 -14.89 9.98
N PRO A 183 22.85 -13.84 9.33
CA PRO A 183 23.62 -13.04 8.39
C PRO A 183 24.70 -12.21 9.05
N PRO A 184 25.68 -11.67 8.29
CA PRO A 184 26.57 -10.60 8.77
C PRO A 184 25.75 -9.40 9.29
N THR A 185 26.10 -8.90 10.47
CA THR A 185 25.34 -7.83 11.14
C THR A 185 25.26 -6.54 10.31
N SER A 186 26.41 -6.16 9.71
CA SER A 186 26.54 -4.88 8.98
C SER A 186 26.22 -4.97 7.51
N CYS A 187 25.98 -6.16 6.95
CA CYS A 187 25.76 -6.40 5.52
C CYS A 187 26.94 -5.96 4.61
N ASP A 188 28.18 -5.99 5.09
CA ASP A 188 29.34 -5.38 4.42
C ASP A 188 29.53 -5.87 2.98
N GLY A 189 29.43 -7.19 2.74
CA GLY A 189 29.56 -7.77 1.41
C GLY A 189 28.45 -7.28 0.44
N LEU A 190 27.21 -7.09 0.93
CA LEU A 190 26.14 -6.51 0.14
C LEU A 190 26.39 -5.03 -0.15
N ILE A 191 26.84 -4.26 0.84
CA ILE A 191 27.18 -2.83 0.70
C ILE A 191 28.28 -2.65 -0.35
N GLU A 192 29.35 -3.42 -0.28
CA GLU A 192 30.45 -3.37 -1.25
C GLU A 192 29.99 -3.71 -2.67
N ALA A 193 29.17 -4.76 -2.83
CA ALA A 193 28.62 -5.15 -4.12
C ALA A 193 27.74 -4.05 -4.73
N ILE A 194 26.86 -3.43 -3.92
CA ILE A 194 26.03 -2.31 -4.37
C ILE A 194 26.91 -1.11 -4.73
N ALA A 195 27.81 -0.70 -3.85
CA ALA A 195 28.70 0.46 -4.05
C ALA A 195 29.51 0.31 -5.34
N THR A 196 30.09 -0.86 -5.57
CA THR A 196 30.83 -1.19 -6.80
C THR A 196 29.93 -1.10 -8.03
N ALA A 197 28.76 -1.74 -8.02
CA ALA A 197 27.82 -1.75 -9.14
C ALA A 197 27.28 -0.34 -9.49
N ARG A 198 27.15 0.55 -8.49
CA ARG A 198 26.64 1.92 -8.67
C ARG A 198 27.73 2.98 -8.85
N GLY A 199 28.97 2.65 -8.55
CA GLY A 199 30.10 3.58 -8.62
C GLY A 199 30.01 4.70 -7.59
N VAL A 200 29.66 4.33 -6.36
CA VAL A 200 29.60 5.18 -5.16
C VAL A 200 30.43 4.57 -4.03
N LEU A 201 30.61 5.29 -2.91
CA LEU A 201 31.36 4.76 -1.79
C LEU A 201 30.46 3.85 -0.90
N PRO A 202 31.03 2.85 -0.20
CA PRO A 202 30.27 2.01 0.74
C PRO A 202 29.51 2.80 1.82
N CYS A 203 30.05 3.93 2.28
CA CYS A 203 29.40 4.80 3.26
C CYS A 203 28.14 5.48 2.72
N ASN A 204 27.94 5.54 1.40
CA ASN A 204 26.74 6.08 0.76
C ASN A 204 25.58 5.08 0.68
N ILE A 205 25.76 3.83 1.13
CA ILE A 205 24.76 2.77 1.00
C ILE A 205 24.24 2.35 2.37
N LEU A 206 22.92 2.21 2.51
CA LEU A 206 22.26 1.65 3.67
C LEU A 206 21.24 0.58 3.25
N PRO A 207 21.53 -0.71 3.44
CA PRO A 207 20.59 -1.79 3.13
C PRO A 207 19.40 -1.85 4.11
N GLY A 208 18.30 -2.46 3.65
CA GLY A 208 17.12 -2.72 4.45
C GLY A 208 16.30 -3.90 3.93
N ALA A 209 15.33 -4.35 4.70
CA ALA A 209 14.42 -5.45 4.38
C ALA A 209 13.36 -5.06 3.32
N GLY A 210 13.82 -4.54 2.18
CA GLY A 210 13.01 -3.94 1.12
C GLY A 210 12.77 -2.44 1.35
N SER A 211 12.24 -1.77 0.32
CA SER A 211 11.98 -0.32 0.38
C SER A 211 10.99 0.05 1.49
N SER A 212 9.97 -0.77 1.77
CA SER A 212 8.99 -0.47 2.82
C SER A 212 9.63 -0.35 4.21
N ASP A 213 10.58 -1.22 4.58
CA ASP A 213 11.34 -1.08 5.82
C ASP A 213 12.06 0.27 5.89
N LEU A 214 12.73 0.65 4.80
CA LEU A 214 13.47 1.91 4.71
C LEU A 214 12.56 3.14 4.77
N ILE A 215 11.43 3.12 4.07
CA ILE A 215 10.41 4.19 4.09
C ILE A 215 9.88 4.39 5.52
N PHE A 216 9.41 3.33 6.17
CA PHE A 216 8.84 3.43 7.52
C PHE A 216 9.88 3.88 8.55
N ARG A 217 11.13 3.42 8.44
CA ARG A 217 12.21 3.80 9.34
C ARG A 217 12.61 5.26 9.17
N ALA A 218 12.87 5.68 7.93
CA ALA A 218 13.35 7.02 7.62
C ALA A 218 12.29 8.08 7.92
N PHE A 219 11.07 7.90 7.44
CA PHE A 219 10.02 8.91 7.58
C PHE A 219 9.58 9.11 9.04
N ARG A 220 9.47 8.01 9.81
CA ARG A 220 9.17 8.12 11.24
C ARG A 220 10.29 8.74 12.07
N HIS A 221 11.51 8.70 11.59
CA HIS A 221 12.64 9.38 12.24
C HIS A 221 12.69 10.87 11.91
N TRP A 222 12.36 11.24 10.67
CA TRP A 222 12.50 12.62 10.21
C TRP A 222 11.29 13.50 10.43
N LEU A 223 10.10 12.90 10.51
CA LEU A 223 8.85 13.65 10.46
C LEU A 223 8.03 13.48 11.74
N THR A 224 7.27 14.54 12.05
CA THR A 224 6.28 14.60 13.11
C THR A 224 4.92 15.00 12.55
N ARG A 225 3.91 15.14 13.38
CA ARG A 225 2.58 15.63 12.97
C ARG A 225 2.59 17.07 12.48
N GLU A 226 3.55 17.85 12.93
CA GLU A 226 3.75 19.27 12.56
C GLU A 226 4.46 19.41 11.21
N SER A 227 5.06 18.33 10.70
CA SER A 227 5.80 18.34 9.44
C SER A 227 4.88 18.50 8.24
N ARG A 228 5.45 19.00 7.15
CA ARG A 228 4.78 19.19 5.87
C ARG A 228 5.51 18.46 4.76
N ALA A 229 4.80 17.61 4.03
CA ALA A 229 5.35 16.84 2.92
C ALA A 229 4.66 17.15 1.59
N LEU A 230 5.39 16.99 0.48
CA LEU A 230 4.86 17.04 -0.89
C LEU A 230 5.03 15.67 -1.55
N ILE A 231 3.96 15.16 -2.17
CA ILE A 231 3.99 13.95 -2.99
C ILE A 231 3.35 14.21 -4.36
N LEU A 232 3.69 13.40 -5.37
CA LEU A 232 2.95 13.36 -6.63
C LEU A 232 1.56 12.74 -6.41
N ASP A 233 0.58 13.11 -7.23
CA ASP A 233 -0.76 12.53 -7.18
C ASP A 233 -1.31 12.33 -8.61
N PRO A 234 -1.46 11.10 -9.12
CA PRO A 234 -1.29 9.82 -8.41
C PRO A 234 0.18 9.42 -8.20
N THR A 235 0.43 8.62 -7.15
CA THR A 235 1.71 8.00 -6.89
C THR A 235 1.56 6.70 -6.10
N TYR A 236 2.66 6.06 -5.70
CA TYR A 236 2.66 4.85 -4.90
C TYR A 236 2.00 5.07 -3.54
N GLY A 237 0.91 4.33 -3.28
CA GLY A 237 0.00 4.58 -2.15
C GLY A 237 0.62 4.47 -0.76
N GLU A 238 1.76 3.75 -0.61
CA GLU A 238 2.45 3.61 0.66
C GLU A 238 2.94 4.96 1.20
N TYR A 239 3.36 5.88 0.32
CA TYR A 239 3.81 7.21 0.73
C TYR A 239 2.69 8.02 1.38
N ALA A 240 1.53 8.10 0.75
CA ALA A 240 0.36 8.76 1.33
C ALA A 240 -0.05 8.09 2.65
N HIS A 241 -0.05 6.74 2.69
CA HIS A 241 -0.39 5.99 3.89
C HIS A 241 0.55 6.30 5.06
N VAL A 242 1.87 6.24 4.85
CA VAL A 242 2.84 6.50 5.92
C VAL A 242 2.76 7.94 6.41
N LEU A 243 2.65 8.90 5.50
CA LEU A 243 2.61 10.32 5.84
C LEU A 243 1.30 10.70 6.53
N GLU A 244 0.15 10.32 5.96
CA GLU A 244 -1.16 10.77 6.43
C GLU A 244 -1.71 9.91 7.59
N GLN A 245 -1.49 8.57 7.56
CA GLN A 245 -2.12 7.66 8.52
C GLN A 245 -1.17 7.22 9.64
N VAL A 246 0.12 7.02 9.35
CA VAL A 246 1.08 6.55 10.36
C VAL A 246 1.70 7.72 11.13
N ILE A 247 2.14 8.76 10.42
CA ILE A 247 2.76 9.95 11.02
C ILE A 247 1.69 10.99 11.34
N GLY A 248 0.75 11.21 10.42
CA GLY A 248 -0.33 12.18 10.55
C GLY A 248 0.11 13.61 10.22
N CYS A 249 1.13 13.78 9.38
CA CYS A 249 1.61 15.09 8.95
C CYS A 249 0.74 15.70 7.84
N THR A 250 0.97 16.99 7.54
CA THR A 250 0.29 17.66 6.43
C THR A 250 0.91 17.23 5.11
N VAL A 251 0.08 16.78 4.16
CA VAL A 251 0.52 16.32 2.85
C VAL A 251 -0.11 17.15 1.73
N ASP A 252 0.73 17.91 1.04
CA ASP A 252 0.37 18.56 -0.21
C ASP A 252 0.55 17.57 -1.37
N ARG A 253 -0.29 17.71 -2.39
CA ARG A 253 -0.29 16.82 -3.55
C ARG A 253 -0.05 17.61 -4.82
N PHE A 254 0.98 17.23 -5.56
CA PHE A 254 1.25 17.75 -6.90
C PHE A 254 0.49 16.92 -7.92
N SER A 255 -0.60 17.48 -8.44
CA SER A 255 -1.53 16.77 -9.33
C SER A 255 -0.92 16.53 -10.71
N LEU A 256 -0.94 15.27 -11.14
CA LEU A 256 -0.64 14.83 -12.50
C LEU A 256 -1.96 14.58 -13.24
N HIS A 257 -2.03 14.98 -14.50
CA HIS A 257 -3.29 14.96 -15.25
C HIS A 257 -3.26 13.96 -16.40
N PRO A 258 -4.35 13.20 -16.64
CA PRO A 258 -4.42 12.23 -17.73
C PRO A 258 -4.40 12.88 -19.12
N VAL A 259 -4.79 14.16 -19.25
CA VAL A 259 -4.71 14.92 -20.49
C VAL A 259 -3.27 15.14 -20.95
N ASP A 260 -2.33 15.25 -20.02
CA ASP A 260 -0.89 15.40 -20.26
C ASP A 260 -0.15 14.05 -20.20
N GLY A 261 -0.87 12.92 -20.22
CA GLY A 261 -0.30 11.59 -20.05
C GLY A 261 0.35 11.37 -18.68
N PHE A 262 -0.09 12.14 -17.67
CA PHE A 262 0.48 12.19 -16.32
C PHE A 262 1.94 12.67 -16.25
N ALA A 263 2.40 13.41 -17.26
CA ALA A 263 3.73 14.00 -17.24
C ALA A 263 3.89 15.02 -16.10
N VAL A 264 5.10 15.09 -15.55
CA VAL A 264 5.44 16.07 -14.51
C VAL A 264 5.84 17.38 -15.19
N ASP A 265 5.08 18.43 -14.95
CA ASP A 265 5.44 19.80 -15.32
C ASP A 265 6.53 20.30 -14.35
N LEU A 266 7.78 20.33 -14.84
CA LEU A 266 8.94 20.64 -14.00
C LEU A 266 8.98 22.10 -13.56
N GLU A 267 8.45 23.04 -14.34
CA GLU A 267 8.38 24.45 -13.98
C GLU A 267 7.39 24.64 -12.81
N LYS A 268 6.19 24.05 -12.93
CA LYS A 268 5.20 24.08 -11.84
C LYS A 268 5.70 23.33 -10.60
N LEU A 269 6.40 22.23 -10.77
CA LEU A 269 6.97 21.50 -9.64
C LEU A 269 8.05 22.33 -8.95
N SER A 270 8.94 23.00 -9.71
CA SER A 270 9.93 23.92 -9.15
C SER A 270 9.30 25.01 -8.31
N CYS A 271 8.27 25.70 -8.83
CA CYS A 271 7.51 26.70 -8.08
C CYS A 271 6.82 26.12 -6.81
N ALA A 272 6.36 24.86 -6.88
CA ALA A 272 5.77 24.23 -5.71
C ALA A 272 6.81 23.96 -4.62
N LEU A 273 8.03 23.59 -4.99
CA LEU A 273 9.14 23.31 -4.07
C LEU A 273 9.60 24.56 -3.29
N GLU A 274 9.44 25.74 -3.85
CA GLU A 274 9.76 27.03 -3.18
C GLU A 274 8.92 27.29 -1.92
N ARG A 275 7.75 26.63 -1.80
CA ARG A 275 6.87 26.79 -0.61
C ARG A 275 7.49 26.25 0.67
N GLY A 276 8.54 25.45 0.57
CA GLY A 276 9.25 24.83 1.68
C GLY A 276 8.48 23.63 2.27
N TYR A 277 9.16 22.52 2.32
CA TYR A 277 8.65 21.24 2.87
C TYR A 277 9.74 20.61 3.75
N ASP A 278 9.32 19.79 4.71
CA ASP A 278 10.26 18.96 5.47
C ASP A 278 10.67 17.74 4.63
N LEU A 279 9.74 17.25 3.80
CA LEU A 279 9.99 16.13 2.88
C LEU A 279 9.28 16.32 1.54
N VAL A 280 9.99 16.04 0.46
CA VAL A 280 9.44 15.87 -0.89
C VAL A 280 9.66 14.43 -1.34
N VAL A 281 8.61 13.77 -1.84
CA VAL A 281 8.71 12.39 -2.37
C VAL A 281 8.43 12.40 -3.86
N LEU A 282 9.41 11.95 -4.63
CA LEU A 282 9.31 11.75 -6.08
C LEU A 282 9.53 10.27 -6.39
N VAL A 283 8.58 9.65 -7.08
CA VAL A 283 8.71 8.28 -7.58
C VAL A 283 9.08 8.37 -9.06
N ASN A 284 10.26 7.88 -9.44
CA ASN A 284 10.77 8.05 -10.80
C ASN A 284 11.48 6.79 -11.32
N PRO A 285 10.88 6.03 -12.22
CA PRO A 285 9.54 6.16 -12.86
C PRO A 285 8.39 6.06 -11.88
N ASN A 286 7.33 6.86 -12.09
CA ASN A 286 6.21 6.93 -11.17
C ASN A 286 5.26 5.73 -11.31
N SER A 287 4.79 5.20 -10.20
CA SER A 287 3.73 4.20 -10.15
C SER A 287 2.47 4.82 -9.54
N PRO A 288 1.27 4.76 -10.18
CA PRO A 288 0.89 3.82 -11.23
C PRO A 288 1.04 4.34 -12.66
N THR A 289 1.51 5.55 -12.89
CA THR A 289 1.44 6.21 -14.20
C THR A 289 2.48 5.71 -15.21
N GLY A 290 3.65 5.26 -14.73
CA GLY A 290 4.78 4.91 -15.59
C GLY A 290 5.54 6.13 -16.13
N CYS A 291 5.12 7.32 -15.78
CA CYS A 291 5.75 8.58 -16.18
C CYS A 291 7.20 8.67 -15.64
N PHE A 292 8.09 9.23 -16.43
CA PHE A 292 9.51 9.27 -16.13
C PHE A 292 10.11 10.66 -16.41
N ILE A 293 10.90 11.16 -15.46
CA ILE A 293 11.70 12.37 -15.59
C ILE A 293 13.14 11.94 -15.89
N GLN A 294 13.70 12.41 -17.01
CA GLN A 294 15.08 12.11 -17.36
C GLN A 294 16.07 12.62 -16.32
N ARG A 295 17.15 11.90 -16.13
CA ARG A 295 18.18 12.17 -15.12
C ARG A 295 18.63 13.63 -15.11
N GLU A 296 18.95 14.19 -16.27
CA GLU A 296 19.49 15.54 -16.40
C GLU A 296 18.49 16.59 -15.91
N HIS A 297 17.20 16.41 -16.27
CA HIS A 297 16.14 17.32 -15.86
C HIS A 297 15.83 17.19 -14.35
N LEU A 298 15.85 15.94 -13.85
CA LEU A 298 15.64 15.70 -12.42
C LEU A 298 16.77 16.31 -11.58
N GLN A 299 18.04 16.13 -12.00
CA GLN A 299 19.18 16.71 -11.30
C GLN A 299 19.16 18.25 -11.32
N ALA A 300 18.81 18.86 -12.46
CA ALA A 300 18.65 20.31 -12.57
C ALA A 300 17.57 20.84 -11.60
N LEU A 301 16.42 20.16 -11.52
CA LEU A 301 15.36 20.50 -10.56
C LEU A 301 15.86 20.39 -9.12
N LEU A 302 16.50 19.27 -8.76
CA LEU A 302 16.91 18.95 -7.39
C LEU A 302 18.06 19.84 -6.90
N SER A 303 18.92 20.32 -7.80
CA SER A 303 20.01 21.26 -7.46
C SER A 303 19.50 22.61 -6.93
N ASN A 304 18.24 22.96 -7.17
CA ASN A 304 17.62 24.20 -6.73
C ASN A 304 16.72 24.04 -5.48
N VAL A 305 16.58 22.81 -4.96
CA VAL A 305 15.78 22.56 -3.76
C VAL A 305 16.54 23.03 -2.52
N PRO A 306 15.93 23.81 -1.62
CA PRO A 306 16.60 24.27 -0.41
C PRO A 306 17.14 23.10 0.43
N GLU A 307 18.37 23.18 0.95
CA GLU A 307 19.03 22.13 1.74
C GLU A 307 18.21 21.66 2.96
N ARG A 308 17.40 22.52 3.55
CA ARG A 308 16.49 22.19 4.65
C ARG A 308 15.39 21.19 4.26
N THR A 309 15.06 21.09 2.97
CA THR A 309 14.04 20.19 2.44
C THR A 309 14.67 18.87 2.04
N ARG A 310 14.33 17.78 2.72
CA ARG A 310 14.75 16.44 2.29
C ARG A 310 13.98 16.03 1.04
N VAL A 311 14.69 15.43 0.09
CA VAL A 311 14.09 14.88 -1.13
C VAL A 311 14.34 13.38 -1.18
N TRP A 312 13.25 12.64 -1.14
CA TRP A 312 13.25 11.19 -1.33
C TRP A 312 12.88 10.86 -2.76
N VAL A 313 13.79 10.23 -3.49
CA VAL A 313 13.56 9.77 -4.86
C VAL A 313 13.49 8.25 -4.87
N ASP A 314 12.30 7.72 -5.15
CA ASP A 314 12.09 6.28 -5.30
C ASP A 314 12.39 5.86 -6.74
N GLU A 315 13.48 5.15 -6.91
CA GLU A 315 13.95 4.63 -8.19
C GLU A 315 13.70 3.12 -8.36
N THR A 316 12.63 2.59 -7.79
CA THR A 316 12.28 1.15 -7.88
C THR A 316 12.24 0.62 -9.31
N TYR A 317 11.97 1.46 -10.31
CA TYR A 317 11.80 1.05 -11.71
C TYR A 317 12.82 1.68 -12.69
N VAL A 318 13.81 2.42 -12.20
CA VAL A 318 14.68 3.22 -13.08
C VAL A 318 15.51 2.37 -14.06
N GLU A 319 15.83 1.14 -13.71
CA GLU A 319 16.54 0.22 -14.59
C GLU A 319 15.79 -0.06 -15.90
N TYR A 320 14.45 -0.01 -15.89
CA TYR A 320 13.63 -0.10 -17.11
C TYR A 320 13.78 1.14 -18.00
N ALA A 321 14.10 2.32 -17.43
CA ALA A 321 14.45 3.51 -18.21
C ALA A 321 15.93 3.51 -18.67
N GLY A 322 16.72 2.60 -18.10
CA GLY A 322 18.17 2.47 -18.31
C GLY A 322 18.97 2.77 -17.04
N ALA A 323 19.92 1.92 -16.70
CA ALA A 323 20.72 2.07 -15.47
C ALA A 323 21.46 3.43 -15.40
N ALA A 324 21.82 4.01 -16.55
CA ALA A 324 22.43 5.33 -16.63
C ALA A 324 21.50 6.48 -16.22
N GLN A 325 20.21 6.24 -16.12
CA GLN A 325 19.20 7.23 -15.72
C GLN A 325 19.08 7.41 -14.20
N SER A 326 19.71 6.55 -13.39
CA SER A 326 19.73 6.70 -11.93
C SER A 326 20.51 7.94 -11.50
N ILE A 327 19.98 8.61 -10.46
CA ILE A 327 20.64 9.75 -9.81
C ILE A 327 21.43 9.37 -8.55
N GLU A 328 21.74 8.08 -8.33
CA GLU A 328 22.45 7.61 -7.14
C GLU A 328 23.79 8.35 -6.93
N LYS A 329 24.57 8.58 -8.02
CA LYS A 329 25.83 9.35 -7.94
C LYS A 329 25.64 10.81 -7.53
N PHE A 330 24.51 11.41 -7.91
CA PHE A 330 24.14 12.76 -7.48
C PHE A 330 23.73 12.75 -6.00
N ALA A 331 22.86 11.83 -5.60
CA ALA A 331 22.40 11.69 -4.24
C ALA A 331 23.56 11.41 -3.24
N ALA A 332 24.55 10.59 -3.65
CA ALA A 332 25.73 10.30 -2.83
C ALA A 332 26.56 11.54 -2.46
N ARG A 333 26.41 12.65 -3.21
CA ARG A 333 27.11 13.92 -3.01
C ARG A 333 26.20 15.06 -2.57
N SER A 334 24.90 14.81 -2.49
CA SER A 334 23.90 15.81 -2.11
C SER A 334 23.77 15.91 -0.61
N GLU A 335 23.46 17.11 -0.11
CA GLU A 335 23.20 17.37 1.30
C GLU A 335 21.79 16.91 1.75
N ASN A 336 20.84 16.79 0.79
CA ASN A 336 19.42 16.60 1.14
C ASN A 336 18.69 15.61 0.21
N VAL A 337 19.32 15.03 -0.80
CA VAL A 337 18.69 14.06 -1.71
C VAL A 337 19.05 12.64 -1.31
N ILE A 338 18.03 11.79 -1.18
CA ILE A 338 18.15 10.38 -0.87
C ILE A 338 17.45 9.57 -1.96
N VAL A 339 18.16 8.61 -2.55
CA VAL A 339 17.59 7.64 -3.48
C VAL A 339 17.22 6.37 -2.73
N CYS A 340 15.98 5.91 -2.89
CA CYS A 340 15.49 4.62 -2.41
C CYS A 340 15.41 3.62 -3.57
N LYS A 341 16.01 2.46 -3.39
CA LYS A 341 16.04 1.38 -4.37
C LYS A 341 15.39 0.13 -3.82
N SER A 342 14.54 -0.49 -4.63
CA SER A 342 14.03 -1.83 -4.36
C SER A 342 14.63 -2.81 -5.35
N MET A 343 15.19 -3.91 -4.87
CA MET A 343 15.68 -4.98 -5.76
C MET A 343 14.56 -5.97 -6.15
N SER A 344 13.35 -5.75 -5.65
CA SER A 344 12.20 -6.62 -5.86
C SER A 344 11.77 -6.73 -7.33
N LYS A 345 11.65 -5.59 -8.02
CA LYS A 345 10.98 -5.51 -9.32
C LYS A 345 11.93 -5.64 -10.50
N VAL A 346 13.13 -5.13 -10.34
CA VAL A 346 14.15 -5.10 -11.38
C VAL A 346 15.06 -6.33 -11.35
N TYR A 347 15.25 -6.95 -10.18
CA TYR A 347 16.09 -8.16 -10.03
C TYR A 347 15.28 -9.44 -9.74
N ALA A 348 13.95 -9.40 -9.83
CA ALA A 348 13.06 -10.53 -9.51
C ALA A 348 13.24 -11.08 -8.08
N LEU A 349 13.56 -10.20 -7.12
CA LEU A 349 13.87 -10.54 -5.72
C LEU A 349 12.75 -10.13 -4.75
N SER A 350 11.50 -10.06 -5.21
CA SER A 350 10.36 -9.62 -4.38
C SER A 350 10.19 -10.45 -3.10
N GLY A 351 10.37 -11.76 -3.18
CA GLY A 351 10.15 -12.68 -2.07
C GLY A 351 11.23 -12.64 -0.99
N VAL A 352 12.47 -12.23 -1.33
CA VAL A 352 13.58 -12.21 -0.37
C VAL A 352 13.71 -10.90 0.41
N ARG A 353 12.98 -9.86 0.03
CA ARG A 353 12.88 -8.60 0.76
C ARG A 353 14.21 -7.88 0.91
N VAL A 354 14.75 -7.31 -0.15
CA VAL A 354 15.99 -6.51 -0.14
C VAL A 354 15.82 -5.21 -0.89
N GLY A 355 16.34 -4.13 -0.30
CA GLY A 355 16.40 -2.80 -0.87
C GLY A 355 17.51 -2.00 -0.19
N TYR A 356 17.75 -0.79 -0.65
CA TYR A 356 18.76 0.08 -0.03
C TYR A 356 18.47 1.56 -0.28
N LEU A 357 19.09 2.41 0.55
CA LEU A 357 19.20 3.84 0.32
C LEU A 357 20.59 4.16 -0.23
N CYS A 358 20.66 5.13 -1.13
CA CYS A 358 21.89 5.77 -1.58
C CYS A 358 21.79 7.28 -1.33
N ALA A 359 22.71 7.83 -0.53
CA ALA A 359 22.75 9.25 -0.16
C ALA A 359 24.11 9.68 0.36
N GLY A 360 24.31 10.96 0.67
CA GLY A 360 25.45 11.45 1.43
C GLY A 360 25.58 10.71 2.76
N ALA A 361 26.80 10.36 3.16
CA ALA A 361 27.06 9.53 4.35
C ALA A 361 26.42 10.11 5.62
N HIS A 362 26.46 11.44 5.79
CA HIS A 362 25.89 12.15 6.93
C HIS A 362 24.35 11.97 7.03
N GLN A 363 23.66 11.85 5.90
CA GLN A 363 22.20 11.63 5.87
C GLN A 363 21.83 10.23 6.33
N LEU A 364 22.71 9.23 6.15
CA LEU A 364 22.48 7.84 6.49
C LEU A 364 22.92 7.48 7.92
N GLU A 365 23.75 8.30 8.57
CA GLU A 365 24.35 7.98 9.85
C GLU A 365 23.32 7.72 10.95
N ALA A 366 22.35 8.63 11.10
CA ALA A 366 21.26 8.46 12.06
C ALA A 366 20.40 7.24 11.75
N LEU A 367 20.15 6.95 10.48
CA LEU A 367 19.38 5.78 10.07
C LEU A 367 20.16 4.47 10.30
N ARG A 368 21.49 4.47 10.19
CA ARG A 368 22.33 3.31 10.55
C ARG A 368 22.16 2.94 12.02
N ALA A 369 22.16 3.93 12.91
CA ALA A 369 21.94 3.71 14.34
C ALA A 369 20.55 3.12 14.66
N LEU A 370 19.58 3.40 13.82
CA LEU A 370 18.20 2.88 13.94
C LEU A 370 17.99 1.57 13.17
N THR A 371 19.01 1.08 12.47
CA THR A 371 18.88 -0.16 11.69
C THR A 371 19.01 -1.36 12.62
N PRO A 372 17.99 -2.26 12.68
CA PRO A 372 18.12 -3.47 13.47
C PRO A 372 19.28 -4.33 12.99
N PRO A 373 20.01 -5.04 13.91
CA PRO A 373 20.98 -6.04 13.49
C PRO A 373 20.28 -7.12 12.65
N TRP A 374 21.00 -7.66 11.65
CA TRP A 374 20.48 -8.72 10.78
C TRP A 374 19.24 -8.33 9.96
N VAL A 375 19.05 -7.05 9.67
CA VAL A 375 17.86 -6.53 8.96
C VAL A 375 17.63 -7.18 7.60
N VAL A 376 18.69 -7.55 6.86
CA VAL A 376 18.63 -8.27 5.59
C VAL A 376 19.04 -9.71 5.80
N SER A 377 18.15 -10.66 5.49
CA SER A 377 18.42 -12.09 5.67
C SER A 377 19.61 -12.57 4.83
N LEU A 378 20.29 -13.63 5.28
CA LEU A 378 21.44 -14.19 4.56
C LEU A 378 21.08 -14.63 3.12
N PRO A 379 19.97 -15.33 2.87
CA PRO A 379 19.54 -15.64 1.50
C PRO A 379 19.34 -14.38 0.65
N ALA A 380 18.80 -13.29 1.23
CA ALA A 380 18.60 -12.04 0.50
C ALA A 380 19.92 -11.34 0.15
N GLN A 381 20.89 -11.32 1.07
CA GLN A 381 22.21 -10.76 0.80
C GLN A 381 22.92 -11.51 -0.33
N VAL A 382 22.93 -12.84 -0.25
CA VAL A 382 23.53 -13.69 -1.28
C VAL A 382 22.84 -13.52 -2.64
N ALA A 383 21.51 -13.53 -2.65
CA ALA A 383 20.73 -13.33 -3.88
C ALA A 383 21.01 -11.96 -4.52
N ALA A 384 21.10 -10.90 -3.72
CA ALA A 384 21.36 -9.54 -4.20
C ALA A 384 22.77 -9.39 -4.76
N VAL A 385 23.78 -9.94 -4.09
CA VAL A 385 25.18 -9.92 -4.56
C VAL A 385 25.31 -10.65 -5.92
N GLU A 386 24.74 -11.85 -6.03
CA GLU A 386 24.78 -12.60 -7.30
C GLU A 386 23.96 -11.93 -8.42
N ALA A 387 22.86 -11.26 -8.07
CA ALA A 387 22.07 -10.50 -9.03
C ALA A 387 22.86 -9.30 -9.61
N LEU A 388 23.56 -8.56 -8.75
CA LEU A 388 24.39 -7.43 -9.16
C LEU A 388 25.61 -7.86 -10.02
N ALA A 389 26.06 -9.11 -9.85
CA ALA A 389 27.14 -9.69 -10.63
C ALA A 389 26.73 -10.22 -12.03
N ASP A 390 25.45 -10.09 -12.41
CA ASP A 390 24.91 -10.55 -13.69
C ASP A 390 24.11 -9.45 -14.42
N PRO A 391 24.73 -8.29 -14.69
CA PRO A 391 24.02 -7.14 -15.27
C PRO A 391 23.51 -7.41 -16.70
N GLU A 392 24.19 -8.27 -17.47
CA GLU A 392 23.80 -8.58 -18.86
C GLU A 392 22.49 -9.36 -18.92
N TYR A 393 22.29 -10.31 -18.01
CA TYR A 393 21.03 -11.04 -17.90
C TYR A 393 19.87 -10.06 -17.70
N TYR A 394 19.97 -9.17 -16.71
CA TYR A 394 18.90 -8.23 -16.39
C TYR A 394 18.67 -7.19 -17.48
N ALA A 395 19.74 -6.68 -18.11
CA ALA A 395 19.63 -5.77 -19.26
C ALA A 395 18.83 -6.40 -20.40
N ALA A 396 19.09 -7.67 -20.73
CA ALA A 396 18.31 -8.41 -21.73
C ALA A 396 16.82 -8.55 -21.33
N ARG A 397 16.53 -8.81 -20.05
CA ARG A 397 15.16 -8.89 -19.54
C ARG A 397 14.41 -7.56 -19.59
N TYR A 398 15.11 -6.44 -19.38
CA TYR A 398 14.47 -5.11 -19.49
C TYR A 398 14.08 -4.81 -20.95
N VAL A 399 14.96 -5.12 -21.93
CA VAL A 399 14.65 -4.97 -23.36
C VAL A 399 13.41 -5.82 -23.73
N GLU A 400 13.38 -7.08 -23.30
CA GLU A 400 12.24 -7.98 -23.55
C GLU A 400 10.96 -7.47 -22.85
N THR A 401 11.07 -6.90 -21.65
CA THR A 401 9.94 -6.31 -20.96
C THR A 401 9.30 -5.18 -21.76
N HIS A 402 10.08 -4.35 -22.43
CA HIS A 402 9.54 -3.31 -23.30
C HIS A 402 8.81 -3.85 -24.51
N GLN A 403 9.28 -4.94 -25.11
CA GLN A 403 8.59 -5.61 -26.22
C GLN A 403 7.25 -6.18 -25.73
N LEU A 404 7.27 -6.96 -24.65
CA LEU A 404 6.08 -7.53 -24.04
C LEU A 404 5.08 -6.46 -23.58
N ARG A 405 5.57 -5.31 -23.11
CA ARG A 405 4.74 -4.16 -22.73
C ARG A 405 4.04 -3.58 -23.95
N ALA A 406 4.75 -3.36 -25.05
CA ALA A 406 4.17 -2.83 -26.29
C ALA A 406 3.06 -3.75 -26.85
N GLU A 407 3.30 -5.08 -26.82
CA GLU A 407 2.31 -6.09 -27.23
C GLU A 407 1.08 -6.07 -26.32
N LEU A 408 1.28 -6.00 -24.99
CA LEU A 408 0.21 -5.89 -24.01
C LEU A 408 -0.63 -4.63 -24.24
N GLU A 409 0.02 -3.47 -24.42
CA GLU A 409 -0.67 -2.20 -24.72
C GLU A 409 -1.51 -2.28 -25.99
N ALA A 410 -0.99 -2.88 -27.06
CA ALA A 410 -1.71 -3.07 -28.30
C ALA A 410 -2.94 -3.97 -28.08
N GLY A 411 -2.77 -5.08 -27.34
CA GLY A 411 -3.87 -5.98 -26.99
C GLY A 411 -4.96 -5.29 -26.15
N LEU A 412 -4.55 -4.51 -25.13
CA LEU A 412 -5.47 -3.79 -24.25
C LEU A 412 -6.25 -2.68 -25.00
N ARG A 413 -5.57 -1.95 -25.92
CA ARG A 413 -6.26 -1.01 -26.82
C ARG A 413 -7.24 -1.73 -27.75
N GLY A 414 -6.86 -2.89 -28.27
CA GLY A 414 -7.74 -3.73 -29.12
C GLY A 414 -8.98 -4.24 -28.40
N VAL A 415 -8.97 -4.28 -27.07
CA VAL A 415 -10.15 -4.57 -26.25
C VAL A 415 -10.79 -3.29 -25.68
N GLY A 416 -10.42 -2.09 -26.15
CA GLY A 416 -11.06 -0.80 -25.90
C GLY A 416 -10.67 -0.15 -24.58
N LEU A 417 -9.55 -0.50 -23.96
CA LEU A 417 -8.96 0.28 -22.89
C LEU A 417 -8.06 1.36 -23.47
N LYS A 418 -8.06 2.55 -22.89
CA LYS A 418 -7.09 3.59 -23.20
C LYS A 418 -5.84 3.38 -22.36
N THR A 419 -4.67 3.20 -22.99
CA THR A 419 -3.40 3.02 -22.32
C THR A 419 -2.62 4.33 -22.22
N PHE A 420 -1.84 4.50 -21.14
CA PHE A 420 -0.98 5.65 -20.97
C PHE A 420 0.50 5.28 -21.21
N PRO A 421 1.30 6.22 -21.75
CA PRO A 421 2.73 5.99 -21.95
C PRO A 421 3.46 5.83 -20.61
N GLY A 422 4.53 5.04 -20.59
CA GLY A 422 5.35 4.86 -19.39
C GLY A 422 6.52 3.91 -19.66
N VAL A 423 7.42 3.75 -18.70
CA VAL A 423 8.65 2.96 -18.87
C VAL A 423 8.78 1.74 -17.94
N GLY A 424 7.94 1.59 -16.93
CA GLY A 424 7.99 0.47 -15.98
C GLY A 424 7.45 -0.85 -16.57
N ASN A 425 7.52 -1.90 -15.78
CA ASN A 425 6.98 -3.24 -16.09
C ASN A 425 5.45 -3.33 -15.90
N PHE A 426 4.73 -2.26 -16.20
CA PHE A 426 3.26 -2.18 -16.05
C PHE A 426 2.67 -1.17 -17.04
N VAL A 427 1.36 -1.27 -17.23
CA VAL A 427 0.55 -0.35 -18.04
C VAL A 427 -0.58 0.21 -17.17
N LEU A 428 -0.74 1.53 -17.15
CA LEU A 428 -1.94 2.18 -16.63
C LEU A 428 -2.97 2.29 -17.75
N CYS A 429 -4.20 1.90 -17.46
CA CYS A 429 -5.30 1.94 -18.40
C CYS A 429 -6.49 2.68 -17.82
N GLU A 430 -7.17 3.47 -18.67
CA GLU A 430 -8.46 4.09 -18.39
C GLU A 430 -9.58 3.28 -19.05
N LEU A 431 -10.66 3.04 -18.31
CA LEU A 431 -11.86 2.43 -18.82
C LEU A 431 -12.67 3.49 -19.61
N PRO A 432 -13.22 3.16 -20.78
CA PRO A 432 -14.01 4.11 -21.55
C PRO A 432 -15.33 4.45 -20.82
N ALA A 433 -15.66 5.71 -20.75
CA ALA A 433 -16.94 6.18 -20.24
C ALA A 433 -18.08 5.63 -21.13
N GLY A 434 -19.02 4.87 -20.55
CA GLY A 434 -20.23 4.37 -21.24
C GLY A 434 -20.00 3.23 -22.24
N GLY A 435 -18.77 2.71 -22.39
CA GLY A 435 -18.43 1.72 -23.43
C GLY A 435 -18.26 0.28 -22.96
N LEU A 436 -18.32 0.02 -21.68
CA LEU A 436 -18.26 -1.32 -21.10
C LEU A 436 -19.53 -1.57 -20.30
N GLU A 437 -20.08 -2.79 -20.35
CA GLU A 437 -21.10 -3.22 -19.37
C GLU A 437 -20.54 -3.30 -17.94
N CYS A 438 -19.21 -3.11 -17.77
CA CYS A 438 -18.57 -2.88 -16.48
C CYS A 438 -18.64 -1.39 -16.14
N ALA A 439 -19.46 -1.04 -15.15
CA ALA A 439 -19.66 0.33 -14.70
C ALA A 439 -18.42 1.00 -14.11
N ASP A 440 -17.42 0.21 -13.62
CA ASP A 440 -16.24 0.70 -12.92
C ASP A 440 -15.06 -0.31 -12.91
N ALA A 441 -13.90 0.16 -12.47
CA ALA A 441 -12.68 -0.63 -12.37
C ALA A 441 -12.82 -1.82 -11.39
N ALA A 442 -13.51 -1.64 -10.27
CA ALA A 442 -13.70 -2.69 -9.27
C ALA A 442 -14.50 -3.88 -9.85
N THR A 443 -15.54 -3.58 -10.65
CA THR A 443 -16.33 -4.60 -11.36
C THR A 443 -15.48 -5.35 -12.39
N LEU A 444 -14.67 -4.66 -13.18
CA LEU A 444 -13.74 -5.30 -14.13
C LEU A 444 -12.75 -6.22 -13.41
N VAL A 445 -12.11 -5.72 -12.36
CA VAL A 445 -11.16 -6.48 -11.52
C VAL A 445 -11.83 -7.74 -10.96
N ALA A 446 -13.04 -7.62 -10.40
CA ALA A 446 -13.77 -8.75 -9.84
C ALA A 446 -14.12 -9.81 -10.89
N ARG A 447 -14.52 -9.39 -12.11
CA ARG A 447 -14.81 -10.31 -13.22
C ARG A 447 -13.56 -11.01 -13.75
N CYS A 448 -12.44 -10.28 -13.89
CA CYS A 448 -11.14 -10.86 -14.28
C CYS A 448 -10.67 -11.90 -13.24
N ARG A 449 -10.80 -11.58 -11.94
CA ARG A 449 -10.43 -12.47 -10.84
C ARG A 449 -11.18 -13.81 -10.89
N LYS A 450 -12.47 -13.81 -11.20
CA LYS A 450 -13.25 -15.03 -11.40
C LYS A 450 -12.72 -15.93 -12.54
N ARG A 451 -11.88 -15.38 -13.42
CA ARG A 451 -11.22 -16.08 -14.54
C ARG A 451 -9.75 -16.41 -14.27
N GLY A 452 -9.31 -16.23 -13.01
CA GLY A 452 -7.92 -16.45 -12.63
C GLY A 452 -6.96 -15.35 -13.11
N VAL A 453 -7.47 -14.19 -13.54
CA VAL A 453 -6.67 -13.05 -13.96
C VAL A 453 -6.77 -11.94 -12.91
N PHE A 454 -5.66 -11.65 -12.24
CA PHE A 454 -5.57 -10.67 -11.18
C PHE A 454 -4.93 -9.39 -11.72
N ILE A 455 -5.70 -8.30 -11.78
CA ILE A 455 -5.26 -6.96 -12.16
C ILE A 455 -5.58 -5.98 -11.04
N ARG A 456 -4.97 -4.78 -11.06
CA ARG A 456 -5.08 -3.80 -9.98
C ARG A 456 -6.13 -2.73 -10.30
N ASP A 457 -7.10 -2.55 -9.41
CA ASP A 457 -7.87 -1.31 -9.35
C ASP A 457 -6.95 -0.18 -8.89
N ALA A 458 -6.77 0.83 -9.74
CA ALA A 458 -5.92 1.97 -9.46
C ALA A 458 -6.68 3.19 -8.91
N SER A 459 -8.00 3.11 -8.76
CA SER A 459 -8.85 4.24 -8.35
C SER A 459 -8.46 4.82 -6.98
N GLY A 460 -7.92 3.99 -6.09
CA GLY A 460 -7.43 4.43 -4.77
C GLY A 460 -5.98 4.94 -4.74
N MET A 461 -5.28 4.98 -5.88
CA MET A 461 -3.85 5.36 -5.94
C MET A 461 -3.60 6.85 -6.14
N GLY A 462 -4.67 7.67 -6.24
CA GLY A 462 -4.59 9.11 -6.37
C GLY A 462 -5.97 9.75 -6.50
N ARG A 463 -6.08 11.02 -6.13
CA ARG A 463 -7.35 11.76 -6.19
C ARG A 463 -7.87 11.91 -7.63
N GLY A 464 -6.96 12.06 -8.59
CA GLY A 464 -7.29 12.17 -10.02
C GLY A 464 -7.68 10.85 -10.69
N LEU A 465 -7.47 9.70 -10.02
CA LEU A 465 -7.85 8.37 -10.52
C LEU A 465 -9.18 7.86 -9.94
N GLY A 466 -9.70 8.52 -8.90
CA GLY A 466 -11.04 8.28 -8.36
C GLY A 466 -12.07 8.85 -9.32
N GLY A 467 -12.72 7.98 -10.10
CA GLY A 467 -13.61 8.39 -11.16
C GLY A 467 -14.80 9.21 -10.68
N GLY A 468 -15.05 10.33 -11.36
CA GLY A 468 -16.43 10.80 -11.56
C GLY A 468 -17.24 9.69 -12.25
N ALA A 469 -18.57 9.79 -12.24
CA ALA A 469 -19.46 8.76 -12.75
C ALA A 469 -18.99 8.24 -14.14
N GLY A 470 -18.44 7.01 -14.18
CA GLY A 470 -18.16 6.25 -15.39
C GLY A 470 -16.70 6.13 -15.85
N ALA A 471 -15.71 6.69 -15.15
CA ALA A 471 -14.30 6.48 -15.47
C ALA A 471 -13.60 5.74 -14.33
N GLY A 472 -12.93 4.64 -14.64
CA GLY A 472 -12.12 3.88 -13.71
C GLY A 472 -10.73 3.63 -14.29
N TYR A 473 -9.73 3.45 -13.45
CA TYR A 473 -8.37 3.14 -13.87
C TYR A 473 -7.95 1.77 -13.34
N VAL A 474 -7.28 1.01 -14.19
CA VAL A 474 -6.63 -0.24 -13.78
C VAL A 474 -5.15 -0.19 -14.13
N ARG A 475 -4.31 -0.73 -13.25
CA ARG A 475 -2.90 -0.95 -13.52
C ARG A 475 -2.65 -2.44 -13.72
N ILE A 476 -1.94 -2.80 -14.77
CA ILE A 476 -1.71 -4.16 -15.21
C ILE A 476 -0.21 -4.40 -15.32
N ALA A 477 0.33 -5.35 -14.57
CA ALA A 477 1.74 -5.74 -14.68
C ALA A 477 1.99 -6.47 -16.01
N VAL A 478 3.12 -6.18 -16.63
CA VAL A 478 3.62 -6.90 -17.80
C VAL A 478 3.99 -8.32 -17.37
N ARG A 479 3.53 -9.31 -18.12
CA ARG A 479 3.85 -10.72 -17.96
C ARG A 479 4.57 -11.24 -19.20
N ASP A 480 4.94 -12.51 -19.22
CA ASP A 480 5.37 -13.19 -20.43
C ASP A 480 4.28 -13.15 -21.52
N ALA A 481 4.59 -13.51 -22.74
CA ALA A 481 3.66 -13.46 -23.86
C ALA A 481 2.35 -14.24 -23.60
N ARG A 482 2.44 -15.43 -22.96
CA ARG A 482 1.29 -16.25 -22.58
C ARG A 482 0.44 -15.57 -21.51
N GLY A 483 1.08 -15.02 -20.48
CA GLY A 483 0.41 -14.29 -19.42
C GLY A 483 -0.29 -13.03 -19.93
N ASN A 484 0.37 -12.25 -20.78
CA ASN A 484 -0.19 -11.08 -21.44
C ASN A 484 -1.42 -11.43 -22.30
N ALA A 485 -1.35 -12.50 -23.09
CA ALA A 485 -2.49 -12.99 -23.88
C ALA A 485 -3.68 -13.37 -22.99
N ARG A 486 -3.44 -14.06 -21.86
CA ARG A 486 -4.47 -14.41 -20.88
C ARG A 486 -5.07 -13.17 -20.22
N VAL A 487 -4.27 -12.13 -19.94
CA VAL A 487 -4.77 -10.84 -19.40
C VAL A 487 -5.71 -10.19 -20.40
N VAL A 488 -5.31 -10.06 -21.67
CA VAL A 488 -6.13 -9.44 -22.73
C VAL A 488 -7.43 -10.21 -22.92
N GLU A 489 -7.39 -11.53 -22.95
CA GLU A 489 -8.59 -12.37 -23.08
C GLU A 489 -9.49 -12.27 -21.83
N GLY A 490 -8.90 -12.27 -20.63
CA GLY A 490 -9.64 -12.08 -19.38
C GLY A 490 -10.37 -10.75 -19.34
N VAL A 491 -9.74 -9.67 -19.81
CA VAL A 491 -10.35 -8.33 -19.94
C VAL A 491 -11.46 -8.37 -20.98
N ARG A 492 -11.21 -8.95 -22.19
CA ARG A 492 -12.22 -9.10 -23.26
C ARG A 492 -13.48 -9.81 -22.78
N ALA A 493 -13.31 -10.99 -22.17
CA ALA A 493 -14.41 -11.80 -21.66
C ALA A 493 -15.14 -11.19 -20.45
N SER A 494 -14.52 -10.22 -19.78
CA SER A 494 -15.10 -9.51 -18.62
C SER A 494 -15.91 -8.28 -19.00
N ARG A 495 -15.88 -7.85 -20.27
CA ARG A 495 -16.60 -6.67 -20.76
C ARG A 495 -18.10 -6.90 -20.96
N GLY A 496 -18.59 -8.12 -21.03
CA GLY A 496 -19.92 -8.47 -21.50
C GLY A 496 -19.97 -8.62 -23.02
N SER A 497 -20.82 -9.52 -23.53
CA SER A 497 -21.05 -9.61 -24.99
C SER A 497 -21.75 -8.35 -25.46
N PRO A 498 -21.36 -7.76 -26.60
CA PRO A 498 -22.19 -6.74 -27.23
C PRO A 498 -23.55 -7.41 -27.53
N ARG A 499 -24.63 -6.79 -27.03
CA ARG A 499 -25.99 -7.18 -27.37
C ARG A 499 -26.29 -6.82 -28.82
#